data_9d711400f7ac1ed795624cf4087cbf79
#
_entry.id   9d711400f7ac1ed795624cf4087cbf79
#
_cell.length_a   1.000
_cell.length_b   1.000
_cell.length_c   1.000
_cell.angle_alpha   90.00
_cell.angle_beta   90.00
_cell.angle_gamma   90.00
#
_symmetry.space_group_name_H-M   'P 1'
#
loop_
_entity.id
_entity.type
_entity.pdbx_description
1 polymer ?
#
loop_
_entity_poly.entity_id
_entity_poly.type
_entity_poly.pdbx_seq_one_letter_code
_entity_poly.pdbx_strand_id
1 'polypeptide(L)'
;MKHITTRQFSVLADCGKIYQFMLDIYERDWRNGVPAPFFEYAFSSFSYWMDITYSYKNRIWEDNGKIVAFCFNESPVTDIYFSLKPGYEELASEMIAYADAHMPIKNGEIQLILFEGQNALMNAAKQAGYDQKSEIWDMQFDFDDELDYSLPEGFHFVSPKECDMDKISKCCWKGFDHEQNEGVWNHQYEQNNYLSDSQ
;
A
#
# COMPACT_ATOMS: atom_id res chain seq x y z
N MET A 1 18.90 -17.13 -18.59
CA MET A 1 18.87 -15.72 -19.00
C MET A 1 17.51 -15.19 -18.61
N LYS A 2 17.44 -14.05 -17.92
CA LYS A 2 16.16 -13.42 -17.56
C LYS A 2 15.48 -12.90 -18.84
N HIS A 3 14.17 -13.10 -18.94
CA HIS A 3 13.35 -12.60 -20.04
C HIS A 3 12.28 -11.68 -19.46
N ILE A 4 12.67 -10.43 -19.29
CA ILE A 4 11.80 -9.42 -18.67
C ILE A 4 10.82 -8.86 -19.69
N THR A 5 9.56 -8.88 -19.32
CA THR A 5 8.46 -8.21 -20.02
C THR A 5 7.69 -7.34 -19.07
N THR A 6 7.03 -6.31 -19.58
CA THR A 6 6.22 -5.42 -18.76
C THR A 6 4.80 -5.30 -19.30
N ARG A 7 3.83 -5.13 -18.40
CA ARG A 7 2.44 -4.92 -18.80
C ARG A 7 1.68 -4.07 -17.78
N GLN A 8 0.56 -3.54 -18.19
CA GLN A 8 -0.36 -2.85 -17.31
C GLN A 8 -0.98 -3.83 -16.31
N PHE A 9 -1.27 -3.31 -15.13
CA PHE A 9 -2.09 -3.99 -14.13
C PHE A 9 -3.55 -3.97 -14.52
N SER A 10 -4.25 -5.07 -14.29
CA SER A 10 -5.68 -5.20 -14.48
C SER A 10 -6.32 -5.70 -13.18
N VAL A 11 -7.18 -4.89 -12.57
CA VAL A 11 -7.78 -5.17 -11.26
C VAL A 11 -8.35 -6.59 -11.19
N LEU A 12 -9.24 -6.95 -12.12
CA LEU A 12 -9.92 -8.26 -12.09
C LEU A 12 -8.99 -9.45 -12.38
N ALA A 13 -7.92 -9.24 -13.15
CA ALA A 13 -7.04 -10.33 -13.56
C ALA A 13 -5.84 -10.53 -12.65
N ASP A 14 -5.42 -9.47 -11.95
CA ASP A 14 -4.11 -9.42 -11.32
C ASP A 14 -4.12 -9.23 -9.80
N CYS A 15 -5.21 -8.75 -9.18
CA CYS A 15 -5.24 -8.52 -7.73
C CYS A 15 -4.77 -9.74 -6.94
N GLY A 16 -5.34 -10.92 -7.19
CA GLY A 16 -4.95 -12.14 -6.50
C GLY A 16 -3.50 -12.58 -6.79
N LYS A 17 -3.00 -12.34 -8.01
CA LYS A 17 -1.62 -12.65 -8.37
C LYS A 17 -0.62 -11.72 -7.69
N ILE A 18 -0.94 -10.42 -7.63
CA ILE A 18 -0.12 -9.43 -6.93
C ILE A 18 -0.13 -9.71 -5.43
N TYR A 19 -1.28 -10.02 -4.85
CA TYR A 19 -1.39 -10.42 -3.45
C TYR A 19 -0.47 -11.60 -3.14
N GLN A 20 -0.55 -12.67 -3.94
CA GLN A 20 0.33 -13.84 -3.78
C GLN A 20 1.82 -13.49 -3.98
N PHE A 21 2.14 -12.67 -4.99
CA PHE A 21 3.50 -12.19 -5.21
C PHE A 21 4.05 -11.44 -3.98
N MET A 22 3.25 -10.56 -3.38
CA MET A 22 3.65 -9.84 -2.17
C MET A 22 3.85 -10.75 -0.96
N LEU A 23 3.02 -11.79 -0.80
CA LEU A 23 3.24 -12.83 0.22
C LEU A 23 4.56 -13.56 -0.01
N ASP A 24 4.87 -13.91 -1.26
CA ASP A 24 6.07 -14.68 -1.62
C ASP A 24 7.38 -13.92 -1.38
N ILE A 25 7.34 -12.58 -1.44
CA ILE A 25 8.51 -11.72 -1.25
C ILE A 25 8.54 -11.02 0.11
N TYR A 26 7.55 -11.27 0.95
CA TYR A 26 7.40 -10.57 2.23
C TYR A 26 8.64 -10.72 3.12
N GLU A 27 9.09 -9.60 3.63
CA GLU A 27 10.08 -9.49 4.70
C GLU A 27 9.55 -8.54 5.76
N ARG A 28 9.83 -8.82 7.04
CA ARG A 28 9.28 -8.06 8.17
C ARG A 28 9.61 -6.57 8.12
N ASP A 29 10.75 -6.19 7.57
CA ASP A 29 11.20 -4.81 7.40
C ASP A 29 10.77 -4.17 6.07
N TRP A 30 9.90 -4.83 5.32
CA TRP A 30 9.33 -4.39 4.04
C TRP A 30 10.37 -4.03 2.96
N ARG A 31 11.60 -4.53 3.10
CA ARG A 31 12.69 -4.27 2.14
C ARG A 31 12.36 -4.66 0.71
N ASN A 32 11.39 -5.54 0.50
CA ASN A 32 10.97 -5.97 -0.83
C ASN A 32 9.67 -5.31 -1.29
N GLY A 33 9.00 -4.53 -0.43
CA GLY A 33 7.73 -3.87 -0.69
C GLY A 33 6.75 -3.99 0.47
N VAL A 34 5.61 -3.33 0.37
CA VAL A 34 4.54 -3.37 1.37
C VAL A 34 3.99 -4.79 1.53
N PRO A 35 3.47 -5.14 2.71
CA PRO A 35 2.81 -6.42 2.92
C PRO A 35 1.53 -6.54 2.10
N ALA A 36 1.18 -7.77 1.73
CA ALA A 36 -0.02 -8.04 0.93
C ALA A 36 -1.33 -7.46 1.51
N PRO A 37 -1.58 -7.48 2.83
CA PRO A 37 -2.76 -6.85 3.41
C PRO A 37 -2.84 -5.33 3.19
N PHE A 38 -1.71 -4.62 3.12
CA PHE A 38 -1.71 -3.20 2.78
C PHE A 38 -2.24 -2.96 1.36
N PHE A 39 -1.76 -3.74 0.40
CA PHE A 39 -2.26 -3.68 -0.97
C PHE A 39 -3.74 -4.03 -1.06
N GLU A 40 -4.16 -5.10 -0.38
CA GLU A 40 -5.57 -5.50 -0.31
C GLU A 40 -6.43 -4.37 0.26
N TYR A 41 -6.00 -3.75 1.35
CA TYR A 41 -6.69 -2.60 1.95
C TYR A 41 -6.84 -1.46 0.95
N ALA A 42 -5.77 -1.08 0.26
CA ALA A 42 -5.79 -0.02 -0.73
C ALA A 42 -6.80 -0.29 -1.86
N PHE A 43 -6.90 -1.55 -2.32
CA PHE A 43 -7.81 -1.94 -3.40
C PHE A 43 -9.22 -2.36 -2.96
N SER A 44 -9.41 -2.82 -1.71
CA SER A 44 -10.72 -3.21 -1.18
C SER A 44 -11.64 -2.02 -1.00
N SER A 45 -11.06 -0.88 -0.71
CA SER A 45 -11.88 0.26 -0.36
C SER A 45 -12.68 0.80 -1.53
N PHE A 46 -12.35 0.51 -2.84
CA PHE A 46 -12.95 1.20 -3.99
C PHE A 46 -13.39 2.61 -3.61
N SER A 47 -12.68 3.13 -2.65
CA SER A 47 -13.15 4.14 -1.75
C SER A 47 -12.70 5.48 -2.26
N TYR A 48 -13.31 6.45 -1.70
CA TYR A 48 -13.00 7.85 -1.77
C TYR A 48 -11.49 8.19 -1.71
N TRP A 49 -10.69 7.30 -1.12
CA TRP A 49 -9.23 7.49 -0.98
C TRP A 49 -8.48 7.14 -2.24
N MET A 50 -8.85 6.05 -2.90
CA MET A 50 -8.16 5.57 -4.08
C MET A 50 -8.87 6.07 -5.34
N ASP A 51 -8.18 6.88 -6.12
CA ASP A 51 -8.64 7.15 -7.46
C ASP A 51 -8.31 5.97 -8.39
N ILE A 52 -9.25 5.01 -8.44
CA ILE A 52 -9.11 3.82 -9.29
C ILE A 52 -8.98 4.17 -10.78
N THR A 53 -9.32 5.40 -11.18
CA THR A 53 -9.16 5.84 -12.57
C THR A 53 -7.72 5.80 -13.04
N TYR A 54 -6.76 5.82 -12.10
CA TYR A 54 -5.34 5.72 -12.41
C TYR A 54 -4.76 4.31 -12.24
N SER A 55 -5.55 3.33 -11.80
CA SER A 55 -5.05 1.96 -11.59
C SER A 55 -4.44 1.31 -12.83
N TYR A 56 -4.90 1.72 -14.02
CA TYR A 56 -4.32 1.27 -15.30
C TYR A 56 -2.87 1.72 -15.50
N LYS A 57 -2.39 2.69 -14.75
CA LYS A 57 -0.99 3.14 -14.76
C LYS A 57 -0.09 2.26 -13.89
N ASN A 58 -0.67 1.45 -13.01
CA ASN A 58 0.11 0.48 -12.25
C ASN A 58 0.77 -0.52 -13.18
N ARG A 59 2.02 -0.89 -12.87
CA ARG A 59 2.87 -1.64 -13.79
C ARG A 59 3.40 -2.91 -13.17
N ILE A 60 3.34 -3.98 -13.94
CA ILE A 60 3.87 -5.29 -13.59
C ILE A 60 5.08 -5.59 -14.48
N TRP A 61 6.15 -6.11 -13.87
CA TRP A 61 7.30 -6.72 -14.55
C TRP A 61 7.24 -8.22 -14.32
N GLU A 62 7.47 -8.98 -15.38
CA GLU A 62 7.45 -10.44 -15.36
C GLU A 62 8.74 -11.01 -15.95
N ASP A 63 9.25 -12.07 -15.34
CA ASP A 63 10.31 -12.92 -15.92
C ASP A 63 9.72 -14.27 -16.28
N ASN A 64 9.70 -14.58 -17.58
CA ASN A 64 9.08 -15.80 -18.10
C ASN A 64 7.65 -16.02 -17.60
N GLY A 65 6.85 -14.94 -17.52
CA GLY A 65 5.44 -14.95 -17.10
C GLY A 65 5.23 -15.05 -15.59
N LYS A 66 6.28 -14.91 -14.77
CA LYS A 66 6.20 -14.79 -13.32
C LYS A 66 6.44 -13.36 -12.89
N ILE A 67 5.59 -12.83 -12.02
CA ILE A 67 5.73 -11.47 -11.49
C ILE A 67 7.02 -11.38 -10.67
N VAL A 68 7.82 -10.37 -10.95
CA VAL A 68 9.08 -10.10 -10.27
C VAL A 68 9.17 -8.67 -9.72
N ALA A 69 8.34 -7.76 -10.24
CA ALA A 69 8.22 -6.42 -9.69
C ALA A 69 6.84 -5.83 -9.97
N PHE A 70 6.43 -4.90 -9.12
CA PHE A 70 5.17 -4.19 -9.22
C PHE A 70 5.34 -2.75 -8.74
N CYS A 71 4.71 -1.82 -9.46
CA CYS A 71 4.65 -0.42 -9.09
C CYS A 71 3.18 0.01 -9.10
N PHE A 72 2.72 0.61 -8.01
CA PHE A 72 1.33 1.05 -7.91
C PHE A 72 1.19 2.36 -7.16
N ASN A 73 0.12 3.08 -7.48
CA ASN A 73 -0.29 4.25 -6.71
C ASN A 73 -1.32 3.88 -5.66
N GLU A 74 -1.18 4.49 -4.50
CA GLU A 74 -2.19 4.51 -3.46
C GLU A 74 -2.84 5.91 -3.41
N SER A 75 -3.83 6.07 -2.59
CA SER A 75 -4.44 7.36 -2.32
C SER A 75 -3.62 8.19 -1.31
N PRO A 76 -3.52 9.49 -1.48
CA PRO A 76 -3.91 10.27 -2.63
C PRO A 76 -3.00 9.98 -3.82
N VAL A 77 -3.49 10.12 -5.01
CA VAL A 77 -2.95 9.74 -6.33
C VAL A 77 -1.42 9.83 -6.54
N THR A 78 -0.68 10.40 -5.64
CA THR A 78 0.78 10.62 -5.76
C THR A 78 1.66 9.69 -4.95
N ASP A 79 1.07 8.85 -4.08
CA ASP A 79 1.86 7.94 -3.26
C ASP A 79 2.14 6.66 -4.04
N ILE A 80 3.37 6.57 -4.54
CA ILE A 80 3.80 5.47 -5.41
C ILE A 80 4.63 4.49 -4.62
N TYR A 81 4.16 3.25 -4.59
CA TYR A 81 4.80 2.12 -3.92
C TYR A 81 5.45 1.16 -4.90
N PHE A 82 6.50 0.50 -4.44
CA PHE A 82 7.27 -0.44 -5.22
C PHE A 82 7.43 -1.76 -4.48
N SER A 83 7.18 -2.85 -5.19
CA SER A 83 7.50 -4.21 -4.75
C SER A 83 8.50 -4.82 -5.72
N LEU A 84 9.62 -5.32 -5.22
CA LEU A 84 10.73 -5.83 -6.03
C LEU A 84 11.26 -7.13 -5.44
N LYS A 85 11.19 -8.20 -6.23
CA LYS A 85 11.69 -9.51 -5.82
C LYS A 85 13.21 -9.50 -5.69
N PRO A 86 13.79 -10.07 -4.61
CA PRO A 86 15.23 -10.26 -4.48
C PRO A 86 15.84 -10.95 -5.70
N GLY A 87 16.99 -10.44 -6.14
CA GLY A 87 17.70 -10.90 -7.33
C GLY A 87 17.26 -10.22 -8.64
N TYR A 88 16.40 -9.17 -8.56
CA TYR A 88 15.95 -8.37 -9.71
C TYR A 88 16.24 -6.87 -9.50
N GLU A 89 17.23 -6.55 -8.69
CA GLU A 89 17.62 -5.18 -8.31
C GLU A 89 17.98 -4.32 -9.52
N GLU A 90 18.38 -4.93 -10.62
CA GLU A 90 18.65 -4.26 -11.90
C GLU A 90 17.43 -3.55 -12.50
N LEU A 91 16.19 -3.95 -12.10
CA LEU A 91 14.96 -3.32 -12.55
C LEU A 91 14.69 -1.97 -11.87
N ALA A 92 15.35 -1.67 -10.77
CA ALA A 92 15.05 -0.49 -9.95
C ALA A 92 15.06 0.82 -10.74
N SER A 93 16.08 1.02 -11.60
CA SER A 93 16.17 2.24 -12.41
C SER A 93 15.04 2.34 -13.43
N GLU A 94 14.64 1.23 -14.05
CA GLU A 94 13.50 1.20 -14.96
C GLU A 94 12.18 1.47 -14.23
N MET A 95 12.00 0.93 -13.01
CA MET A 95 10.81 1.15 -12.20
C MET A 95 10.65 2.61 -11.79
N ILE A 96 11.74 3.27 -11.36
CA ILE A 96 11.72 4.70 -11.01
C ILE A 96 11.45 5.55 -12.27
N ALA A 97 12.13 5.27 -13.39
CA ALA A 97 11.89 5.98 -14.64
C ALA A 97 10.45 5.79 -15.14
N TYR A 98 9.87 4.61 -14.96
CA TYR A 98 8.46 4.38 -15.28
C TYR A 98 7.54 5.24 -14.41
N ALA A 99 7.78 5.28 -13.10
CA ALA A 99 6.98 6.09 -12.18
C ALA A 99 7.03 7.57 -12.56
N ASP A 100 8.21 8.10 -12.80
CA ASP A 100 8.41 9.48 -13.21
C ASP A 100 7.68 9.85 -14.51
N ALA A 101 7.70 8.97 -15.50
CA ALA A 101 7.13 9.22 -16.83
C ALA A 101 5.62 8.98 -16.92
N HIS A 102 5.04 8.13 -16.08
CA HIS A 102 3.71 7.60 -16.31
C HIS A 102 2.75 7.69 -15.12
N MET A 103 3.27 7.71 -13.88
CA MET A 103 2.39 7.75 -12.71
C MET A 103 1.71 9.12 -12.57
N PRO A 104 0.56 9.17 -11.89
CA PRO A 104 -0.17 10.42 -11.76
C PRO A 104 0.60 11.44 -10.95
N ILE A 105 0.51 12.69 -11.38
CA ILE A 105 1.14 13.86 -10.75
C ILE A 105 0.05 14.71 -10.12
N LYS A 106 0.25 15.16 -8.89
CA LYS A 106 -0.64 16.07 -8.19
C LYS A 106 0.11 17.36 -7.86
N ASN A 107 -0.44 18.49 -8.25
CA ASN A 107 0.15 19.83 -8.02
C ASN A 107 1.60 19.95 -8.57
N GLY A 108 1.94 19.22 -9.62
CA GLY A 108 3.29 19.23 -10.20
C GLY A 108 4.30 18.35 -9.47
N GLU A 109 3.86 17.59 -8.48
CA GLU A 109 4.72 16.71 -7.68
C GLU A 109 4.29 15.25 -7.80
N ILE A 110 5.26 14.35 -7.68
CA ILE A 110 5.10 12.91 -7.52
C ILE A 110 5.86 12.49 -6.26
N GLN A 111 5.25 11.64 -5.45
CA GLN A 111 5.84 11.14 -4.22
C GLN A 111 6.11 9.65 -4.33
N LEU A 112 7.34 9.26 -4.09
CA LEU A 112 7.75 7.86 -4.04
C LEU A 112 7.85 7.45 -2.57
N ILE A 113 7.21 6.36 -2.20
CA ILE A 113 7.29 5.77 -0.86
C ILE A 113 8.24 4.60 -0.93
N LEU A 114 9.39 4.76 -0.27
CA LEU A 114 10.46 3.77 -0.26
C LEU A 114 10.81 3.41 1.18
N PHE A 115 11.04 2.13 1.42
CA PHE A 115 11.38 1.60 2.75
C PHE A 115 12.88 1.50 2.92
N GLU A 116 13.33 1.65 4.17
CA GLU A 116 14.70 1.31 4.54
C GLU A 116 15.02 -0.13 4.09
N GLY A 117 16.13 -0.35 3.49
CA GLY A 117 16.45 -1.67 2.90
C GLY A 117 16.10 -1.83 1.42
N GLN A 118 15.24 -1.00 0.82
CA GLN A 118 15.03 -0.95 -0.63
C GLN A 118 16.18 -0.22 -1.34
N ASN A 119 17.42 -0.63 -1.05
CA ASN A 119 18.64 0.09 -1.45
C ASN A 119 18.75 0.36 -2.96
N ALA A 120 18.34 -0.60 -3.79
CA ALA A 120 18.39 -0.44 -5.25
C ALA A 120 17.43 0.66 -5.74
N LEU A 121 16.19 0.67 -5.21
CA LEU A 121 15.18 1.68 -5.53
C LEU A 121 15.57 3.06 -4.97
N MET A 122 16.05 3.13 -3.73
CA MET A 122 16.51 4.38 -3.13
C MET A 122 17.68 5.00 -3.93
N ASN A 123 18.64 4.18 -4.34
CA ASN A 123 19.74 4.63 -5.18
C ASN A 123 19.27 5.10 -6.55
N ALA A 124 18.34 4.37 -7.18
CA ALA A 124 17.77 4.75 -8.47
C ALA A 124 16.98 6.07 -8.38
N ALA A 125 16.17 6.26 -7.33
CA ALA A 125 15.45 7.50 -7.08
C ALA A 125 16.40 8.68 -6.91
N LYS A 126 17.45 8.51 -6.11
CA LYS A 126 18.50 9.52 -5.91
C LYS A 126 19.22 9.90 -7.21
N GLN A 127 19.54 8.90 -8.05
CA GLN A 127 20.15 9.15 -9.36
C GLN A 127 19.20 9.86 -10.33
N ALA A 128 17.89 9.63 -10.19
CA ALA A 128 16.86 10.32 -10.98
C ALA A 128 16.57 11.74 -10.47
N GLY A 129 17.21 12.20 -9.37
CA GLY A 129 17.09 13.56 -8.86
C GLY A 129 16.01 13.73 -7.80
N TYR A 130 15.49 12.63 -7.23
CA TYR A 130 14.55 12.71 -6.09
C TYR A 130 15.29 13.06 -4.80
N ASP A 131 14.68 13.95 -4.02
CA ASP A 131 15.12 14.33 -2.69
C ASP A 131 14.19 13.74 -1.63
N GLN A 132 14.77 13.26 -0.51
CA GLN A 132 14.00 12.83 0.63
C GLN A 132 13.31 14.04 1.29
N LYS A 133 11.98 14.01 1.35
CA LYS A 133 11.16 15.08 1.92
C LYS A 133 10.80 14.84 3.39
N SER A 134 10.53 13.60 3.72
CA SER A 134 10.10 13.18 5.06
C SER A 134 10.58 11.77 5.37
N GLU A 135 10.51 11.42 6.63
CA GLU A 135 10.75 10.07 7.14
C GLU A 135 9.61 9.74 8.09
N ILE A 136 9.05 8.55 7.94
CA ILE A 136 7.97 8.01 8.77
C ILE A 136 8.45 6.71 9.37
N TRP A 137 8.17 6.50 10.64
CA TRP A 137 8.51 5.28 11.36
C TRP A 137 7.32 4.33 11.38
N ASP A 138 7.48 3.15 10.77
CA ASP A 138 6.54 2.06 10.94
C ASP A 138 6.92 1.26 12.19
N MET A 139 6.02 1.25 13.16
CA MET A 139 6.22 0.54 14.42
C MET A 139 5.77 -0.91 14.29
N GLN A 140 6.64 -1.84 14.66
CA GLN A 140 6.30 -3.25 14.73
C GLN A 140 6.25 -3.71 16.18
N PHE A 141 5.20 -4.42 16.52
CA PHE A 141 5.01 -5.03 17.83
C PHE A 141 5.11 -6.55 17.71
N ASP A 142 5.85 -7.16 18.64
CA ASP A 142 5.91 -8.61 18.73
C ASP A 142 4.90 -9.09 19.76
N PHE A 143 3.93 -9.93 19.34
CA PHE A 143 2.87 -10.41 20.23
C PHE A 143 3.37 -11.35 21.33
N ASP A 144 4.63 -11.76 21.27
CA ASP A 144 5.30 -12.49 22.35
C ASP A 144 5.77 -11.57 23.48
N ASP A 145 5.80 -10.25 23.27
CA ASP A 145 6.12 -9.26 24.27
C ASP A 145 4.91 -8.96 25.16
N GLU A 146 5.10 -8.99 26.47
CA GLU A 146 4.06 -8.57 27.41
C GLU A 146 3.94 -7.04 27.42
N LEU A 147 2.72 -6.55 27.22
CA LEU A 147 2.42 -5.13 27.37
C LEU A 147 2.12 -4.83 28.84
N ASP A 148 2.99 -4.07 29.50
CA ASP A 148 2.86 -3.66 30.89
C ASP A 148 2.05 -2.35 31.00
N TYR A 149 0.80 -2.39 30.57
CA TYR A 149 -0.15 -1.31 30.81
C TYR A 149 -1.57 -1.83 31.00
N SER A 150 -2.34 -1.12 31.79
CA SER A 150 -3.76 -1.41 32.02
C SER A 150 -4.63 -0.42 31.25
N LEU A 151 -5.79 -0.88 30.80
CA LEU A 151 -6.79 0.03 30.25
C LEU A 151 -7.28 1.00 31.34
N PRO A 152 -7.61 2.24 30.97
CA PRO A 152 -8.30 3.15 31.87
C PRO A 152 -9.61 2.55 32.38
N GLU A 153 -10.05 2.98 33.56
CA GLU A 153 -11.31 2.53 34.14
C GLU A 153 -12.48 2.76 33.18
N GLY A 154 -13.33 1.77 33.00
CA GLY A 154 -14.46 1.81 32.08
C GLY A 154 -14.17 1.46 30.63
N PHE A 155 -12.90 1.21 30.26
CA PHE A 155 -12.51 0.76 28.94
C PHE A 155 -12.26 -0.75 28.91
N HIS A 156 -12.61 -1.39 27.81
CA HIS A 156 -12.33 -2.80 27.56
C HIS A 156 -12.16 -3.05 26.07
N PHE A 157 -11.40 -4.06 25.70
CA PHE A 157 -11.29 -4.53 24.33
C PHE A 157 -12.51 -5.34 23.93
N VAL A 158 -12.99 -5.13 22.72
CA VAL A 158 -14.07 -5.92 22.12
C VAL A 158 -13.66 -6.36 20.71
N SER A 159 -14.14 -7.51 20.28
CA SER A 159 -13.97 -7.95 18.90
C SER A 159 -14.73 -7.01 17.96
N PRO A 160 -14.17 -6.63 16.80
CA PRO A 160 -14.91 -5.89 15.77
C PRO A 160 -16.23 -6.59 15.38
N LYS A 161 -16.29 -7.93 15.44
CA LYS A 161 -17.51 -8.72 15.17
C LYS A 161 -18.64 -8.53 16.20
N GLU A 162 -18.32 -7.99 17.37
CA GLU A 162 -19.28 -7.69 18.44
C GLU A 162 -19.66 -6.21 18.49
N CYS A 163 -19.06 -5.39 17.59
CA CYS A 163 -19.26 -3.97 17.56
C CYS A 163 -20.34 -3.53 16.57
N ASP A 164 -20.92 -2.38 16.86
CA ASP A 164 -21.75 -1.67 15.90
C ASP A 164 -20.85 -1.01 14.85
N MET A 165 -20.83 -1.57 13.64
CA MET A 165 -19.97 -1.10 12.54
C MET A 165 -20.29 0.33 12.11
N ASP A 166 -21.53 0.78 12.25
CA ASP A 166 -21.92 2.17 12.00
C ASP A 166 -21.20 3.14 12.95
N LYS A 167 -21.11 2.78 14.23
CA LYS A 167 -20.38 3.57 15.23
C LYS A 167 -18.88 3.56 14.99
N ILE A 168 -18.30 2.39 14.62
CA ILE A 168 -16.87 2.29 14.28
C ILE A 168 -16.57 3.19 13.08
N SER A 169 -17.37 3.11 12.03
CA SER A 169 -17.20 3.90 10.81
C SER A 169 -17.27 5.40 11.08
N LYS A 170 -18.24 5.83 11.89
CA LYS A 170 -18.33 7.23 12.32
C LYS A 170 -17.15 7.67 13.19
N CYS A 171 -16.66 6.79 14.04
CA CYS A 171 -15.49 7.05 14.87
C CYS A 171 -14.24 7.24 14.01
N CYS A 172 -13.99 6.34 13.05
CA CYS A 172 -12.90 6.46 12.09
C CYS A 172 -13.02 7.75 11.27
N TRP A 173 -14.22 8.03 10.76
CA TRP A 173 -14.51 9.25 10.01
C TRP A 173 -14.10 10.52 10.77
N LYS A 174 -14.50 10.60 12.03
CA LYS A 174 -14.14 11.71 12.91
C LYS A 174 -12.66 11.73 13.24
N GLY A 175 -12.08 10.57 13.50
CA GLY A 175 -10.66 10.45 13.86
C GLY A 175 -9.71 10.91 12.77
N PHE A 176 -10.14 10.81 11.51
CA PHE A 176 -9.40 11.32 10.34
C PHE A 176 -9.79 12.73 9.90
N ASP A 177 -10.52 13.47 10.74
CA ASP A 177 -10.95 14.87 10.50
C ASP A 177 -11.78 15.07 9.21
N HIS A 178 -12.60 14.07 8.88
CA HIS A 178 -13.45 14.10 7.70
C HIS A 178 -14.85 14.72 7.95
N GLU A 179 -15.09 15.30 9.10
CA GLU A 179 -16.40 15.84 9.52
C GLU A 179 -17.00 16.87 8.55
N GLN A 180 -16.14 17.54 7.76
CA GLN A 180 -16.57 18.56 6.80
C GLN A 180 -17.26 17.97 5.55
N ASN A 181 -17.18 16.66 5.33
CA ASN A 181 -17.71 15.96 4.17
C ASN A 181 -18.86 15.02 4.55
N GLU A 182 -19.96 15.57 5.03
CA GLU A 182 -21.14 14.79 5.37
C GLU A 182 -21.57 13.87 4.21
N GLY A 183 -21.84 12.61 4.51
CA GLY A 183 -22.34 11.63 3.56
C GLY A 183 -21.30 10.66 3.00
N VAL A 184 -20.00 10.84 3.26
CA VAL A 184 -18.93 9.97 2.75
C VAL A 184 -18.54 8.87 3.75
N TRP A 185 -19.01 8.91 4.99
CA TRP A 185 -18.75 7.87 6.00
C TRP A 185 -19.25 6.47 5.61
N ASN A 186 -20.17 6.38 4.64
CA ASN A 186 -20.63 5.11 4.09
C ASN A 186 -19.50 4.27 3.49
N HIS A 187 -18.53 4.91 2.84
CA HIS A 187 -17.37 4.21 2.28
C HIS A 187 -16.50 3.60 3.37
N GLN A 188 -16.31 4.31 4.49
CA GLN A 188 -15.59 3.76 5.64
C GLN A 188 -16.34 2.57 6.26
N TYR A 189 -17.66 2.62 6.25
CA TYR A 189 -18.51 1.51 6.69
C TYR A 189 -18.33 0.28 5.80
N GLU A 190 -18.38 0.45 4.49
CA GLU A 190 -18.20 -0.63 3.51
C GLU A 190 -16.79 -1.24 3.63
N GLN A 191 -15.76 -0.42 3.76
CA GLN A 191 -14.39 -0.86 3.94
C GLN A 191 -14.19 -1.66 5.23
N ASN A 192 -14.73 -1.17 6.35
CA ASN A 192 -14.63 -1.84 7.64
C ASN A 192 -15.35 -3.20 7.62
N ASN A 193 -16.50 -3.28 6.96
CA ASN A 193 -17.22 -4.54 6.77
C ASN A 193 -16.40 -5.54 5.96
N TYR A 194 -15.83 -5.11 4.83
CA TYR A 194 -14.97 -5.97 4.01
C TYR A 194 -13.81 -6.53 4.81
N LEU A 195 -13.08 -5.68 5.54
CA LEU A 195 -11.94 -6.09 6.37
C LEU A 195 -12.35 -7.02 7.51
N SER A 196 -13.53 -6.82 8.12
CA SER A 196 -14.02 -7.69 9.19
C SER A 196 -14.41 -9.08 8.70
N ASP A 197 -14.84 -9.20 7.45
CA ASP A 197 -15.22 -10.48 6.85
C ASP A 197 -14.01 -11.28 6.34
N SER A 198 -12.89 -10.60 6.07
CA SER A 198 -11.64 -11.23 5.59
C SER A 198 -10.73 -11.73 6.73
N GLN A 199 -11.07 -11.47 7.98
CA GLN A 199 -10.38 -11.96 9.19
C GLN A 199 -11.13 -13.17 9.78
#